data_e8c47c90d68661e60f88bfe2e326719e
#
_entry.id   e8c47c90d68661e60f88bfe2e326719e
#
_cell.length_a   1.000
_cell.length_b   1.000
_cell.length_c   1.000
_cell.angle_alpha   90.00
_cell.angle_beta   90.00
_cell.angle_gamma   90.00
#
_symmetry.space_group_name_H-M   'P 1'
#
loop_
_entity.id
_entity.type
_entity.pdbx_description
1 polymer ?
#
loop_
_entity_poly.entity_id
_entity_poly.type
_entity_poly.pdbx_seq_one_letter_code
_entity_poly.pdbx_strand_id
1 'polypeptide(L)'
;MKNNLVKLIFSIFLLLPFHLNAELIFEDNFPKDMQGIWSDDCDAEYQVFIISNNTSMWIDETYVGFNVSKTSKVKEWSAYKWGELDGSYYYFLKKDGDNLLEVTAPDGWDGIDYSFLNSSEYSVYEKCESIPSVFQIIYGE
;
A
#
# COMPACT_ATOMS: atom_id res chain seq x y z
N MET A 1 -30.72 -24.80 -41.69
CA MET A 1 -30.63 -24.96 -40.22
C MET A 1 -29.19 -24.93 -39.64
N LYS A 2 -28.11 -25.06 -40.42
CA LYS A 2 -26.72 -25.04 -39.88
C LYS A 2 -26.20 -23.66 -39.49
N ASN A 3 -26.72 -22.56 -40.05
CA ASN A 3 -26.18 -21.21 -39.83
C ASN A 3 -26.63 -20.55 -38.51
N ASN A 4 -27.70 -21.01 -37.89
CA ASN A 4 -28.23 -20.39 -36.65
C ASN A 4 -27.49 -20.90 -35.40
N LEU A 5 -26.98 -22.15 -35.46
CA LEU A 5 -26.22 -22.73 -34.31
C LEU A 5 -24.87 -22.05 -34.14
N VAL A 6 -24.18 -21.72 -35.24
CA VAL A 6 -22.87 -21.05 -35.21
C VAL A 6 -23.01 -19.61 -34.67
N LYS A 7 -24.08 -18.89 -35.02
CA LYS A 7 -24.35 -17.57 -34.49
C LYS A 7 -24.69 -17.58 -33.00
N LEU A 8 -25.35 -18.61 -32.52
CA LEU A 8 -25.68 -18.75 -31.10
C LEU A 8 -24.43 -19.00 -30.26
N ILE A 9 -23.52 -19.86 -30.75
CA ILE A 9 -22.24 -20.17 -30.07
C ILE A 9 -21.34 -18.94 -29.98
N PHE A 10 -21.30 -18.12 -31.06
CA PHE A 10 -20.49 -16.90 -31.06
C PHE A 10 -21.04 -15.82 -30.12
N SER A 11 -22.37 -15.74 -29.97
CA SER A 11 -23.01 -14.78 -29.03
C SER A 11 -22.81 -15.17 -27.55
N ILE A 12 -22.69 -16.46 -27.23
CA ILE A 12 -22.44 -16.92 -25.85
C ILE A 12 -20.98 -16.65 -25.44
N PHE A 13 -20.03 -16.70 -26.37
CA PHE A 13 -18.64 -16.39 -26.08
C PHE A 13 -18.38 -14.89 -25.79
N LEU A 14 -19.22 -14.00 -26.30
CA LEU A 14 -19.13 -12.55 -26.07
C LEU A 14 -19.72 -12.12 -24.71
N LEU A 15 -20.43 -13.02 -24.01
CA LEU A 15 -21.05 -12.74 -22.72
C LEU A 15 -20.31 -13.32 -21.52
N LEU A 16 -19.19 -14.01 -21.73
CA LEU A 16 -18.33 -14.40 -20.64
C LEU A 16 -17.63 -13.13 -20.14
N PRO A 17 -17.89 -12.69 -18.89
CA PRO A 17 -17.10 -11.63 -18.31
C PRO A 17 -15.68 -12.15 -18.20
N PHE A 18 -14.78 -11.67 -19.04
CA PHE A 18 -13.35 -11.78 -18.77
C PHE A 18 -13.10 -11.00 -17.50
N HIS A 19 -13.15 -11.68 -16.36
CA HIS A 19 -12.54 -11.16 -15.15
C HIS A 19 -11.05 -11.14 -15.41
N LEU A 20 -10.58 -10.06 -16.03
CA LEU A 20 -9.19 -9.68 -15.98
C LEU A 20 -8.92 -9.33 -14.51
N ASN A 21 -8.46 -10.32 -13.75
CA ASN A 21 -7.83 -10.06 -12.47
C ASN A 21 -6.61 -9.19 -12.81
N ALA A 22 -6.76 -7.89 -12.67
CA ALA A 22 -5.64 -6.98 -12.80
C ALA A 22 -4.77 -7.17 -11.55
N GLU A 23 -3.79 -8.05 -11.67
CA GLU A 23 -2.75 -8.17 -10.67
C GLU A 23 -2.06 -6.81 -10.49
N LEU A 24 -1.83 -6.41 -9.24
CA LEU A 24 -1.10 -5.18 -8.96
C LEU A 24 0.34 -5.33 -9.45
N ILE A 25 0.72 -4.45 -10.38
CA ILE A 25 2.08 -4.38 -10.89
C ILE A 25 2.83 -3.32 -10.09
N PHE A 26 3.86 -3.74 -9.35
CA PHE A 26 4.67 -2.88 -8.50
C PHE A 26 5.93 -2.43 -9.25
N GLU A 27 5.85 -1.31 -9.96
CA GLU A 27 6.95 -0.77 -10.78
C GLU A 27 7.35 0.66 -10.38
N ASP A 28 6.44 1.40 -9.77
CA ASP A 28 6.63 2.79 -9.44
C ASP A 28 7.41 3.00 -8.13
N ASN A 29 8.18 4.07 -8.06
CA ASN A 29 8.74 4.53 -6.80
C ASN A 29 7.66 5.17 -5.93
N PHE A 30 7.92 5.27 -4.62
CA PHE A 30 7.04 6.06 -3.75
C PHE A 30 6.96 7.51 -4.25
N PRO A 31 5.74 8.09 -4.34
CA PRO A 31 5.56 9.50 -4.68
C PRO A 31 6.41 10.42 -3.80
N LYS A 32 6.96 11.47 -4.38
CA LYS A 32 7.89 12.37 -3.66
C LYS A 32 7.27 13.06 -2.44
N ASP A 33 5.98 13.34 -2.51
CA ASP A 33 5.21 13.96 -1.43
C ASP A 33 4.92 13.00 -0.28
N MET A 34 5.06 11.70 -0.50
CA MET A 34 5.00 10.67 0.52
C MET A 34 6.37 10.34 1.13
N GLN A 35 7.46 10.78 0.52
CA GLN A 35 8.79 10.51 1.04
C GLN A 35 9.10 11.39 2.25
N GLY A 36 9.70 10.79 3.27
CA GLY A 36 10.06 11.49 4.50
C GLY A 36 9.92 10.61 5.74
N ILE A 37 9.85 11.27 6.87
CA ILE A 37 9.69 10.68 8.19
C ILE A 37 8.27 10.98 8.65
N TRP A 38 7.56 9.97 9.06
CA TRP A 38 6.17 10.03 9.45
C TRP A 38 5.96 9.34 10.79
N SER A 39 5.10 9.89 11.64
CA SER A 39 4.71 9.30 12.92
C SER A 39 3.26 9.64 13.21
N ASP A 40 2.62 8.88 14.05
CA ASP A 40 1.34 9.23 14.68
C ASP A 40 1.48 10.36 15.71
N ASP A 41 2.69 10.53 16.24
CA ASP A 41 3.07 11.66 17.11
C ASP A 41 4.59 11.90 16.98
N CYS A 42 5.00 12.98 16.34
CA CYS A 42 6.42 13.30 16.14
C CYS A 42 7.19 13.60 17.45
N ASP A 43 6.49 13.91 18.52
CA ASP A 43 7.08 14.14 19.84
C ASP A 43 7.13 12.87 20.69
N ALA A 44 6.41 11.83 20.27
CA ALA A 44 6.36 10.57 20.97
C ALA A 44 7.54 9.65 20.59
N GLU A 45 7.79 8.68 21.46
CA GLU A 45 8.95 7.79 21.36
C GLU A 45 8.64 6.49 20.60
N TYR A 46 7.45 6.35 19.97
CA TYR A 46 6.96 5.00 19.69
C TYR A 46 7.10 4.53 18.27
N GLN A 47 6.49 5.20 17.31
CA GLN A 47 6.41 4.63 15.97
C GLN A 47 6.83 5.62 14.91
N VAL A 48 7.83 5.24 14.13
CA VAL A 48 8.33 6.05 13.02
C VAL A 48 8.29 5.23 11.75
N PHE A 49 7.68 5.79 10.72
CA PHE A 49 7.64 5.24 9.40
C PHE A 49 8.45 6.12 8.44
N ILE A 50 9.51 5.57 7.91
CA ILE A 50 10.41 6.30 7.00
C ILE A 50 10.20 5.78 5.60
N ILE A 51 9.85 6.68 4.68
CA ILE A 51 9.66 6.38 3.27
C ILE A 51 10.74 7.07 2.46
N SER A 52 11.42 6.31 1.65
CA SER A 52 12.37 6.76 0.66
C SER A 52 11.86 6.44 -0.75
N ASN A 53 12.69 6.59 -1.76
CA ASN A 53 12.33 6.41 -3.17
C ASN A 53 11.67 5.05 -3.47
N ASN A 54 12.30 3.96 -3.02
CA ASN A 54 11.83 2.59 -3.23
C ASN A 54 11.97 1.73 -1.97
N THR A 55 11.99 2.36 -0.82
CA THR A 55 12.14 1.67 0.46
C THR A 55 11.20 2.25 1.49
N SER A 56 10.76 1.41 2.40
CA SER A 56 10.06 1.80 3.61
C SER A 56 10.71 1.15 4.82
N MET A 57 10.76 1.87 5.91
CA MET A 57 11.29 1.39 7.18
C MET A 57 10.28 1.71 8.27
N TRP A 58 10.00 0.72 9.09
CA TRP A 58 9.18 0.86 10.27
C TRP A 58 10.06 0.66 11.50
N ILE A 59 9.97 1.56 12.45
CA ILE A 59 10.73 1.52 13.70
C ILE A 59 9.74 1.65 14.85
N ASP A 60 9.76 0.72 15.77
CA ASP A 60 9.09 0.83 17.06
C ASP A 60 10.07 0.47 18.20
N GLU A 61 9.62 0.47 19.44
CA GLU A 61 10.46 0.22 20.62
C GLU A 61 11.22 -1.10 20.58
N THR A 62 10.71 -2.09 19.87
CA THR A 62 11.20 -3.48 19.92
C THR A 62 11.62 -4.03 18.56
N TYR A 63 11.29 -3.35 17.49
CA TYR A 63 11.42 -3.87 16.15
C TYR A 63 11.83 -2.79 15.14
N VAL A 64 12.72 -3.16 14.25
CA VAL A 64 13.07 -2.38 13.06
C VAL A 64 12.79 -3.23 11.84
N GLY A 65 11.78 -2.86 11.10
CA GLY A 65 11.44 -3.48 9.82
C GLY A 65 11.97 -2.64 8.66
N PHE A 66 12.58 -3.31 7.70
CA PHE A 66 13.05 -2.67 6.47
C PHE A 66 12.52 -3.44 5.27
N ASN A 67 11.98 -2.72 4.31
CA ASN A 67 11.46 -3.31 3.09
C ASN A 67 11.89 -2.51 1.85
N VAL A 68 12.43 -3.22 0.87
CA VAL A 68 12.68 -2.67 -0.47
C VAL A 68 11.46 -3.00 -1.32
N SER A 69 10.65 -2.01 -1.60
CA SER A 69 9.41 -2.20 -2.34
C SER A 69 9.18 -1.11 -3.37
N LYS A 70 8.42 -1.47 -4.37
CA LYS A 70 7.85 -0.57 -5.35
C LYS A 70 6.38 -0.36 -5.03
N THR A 71 5.81 0.68 -5.59
CA THR A 71 4.39 0.97 -5.46
C THR A 71 3.62 0.62 -6.73
N SER A 72 2.32 0.42 -6.57
CA SER A 72 1.35 0.35 -7.66
C SER A 72 0.25 1.37 -7.40
N LYS A 73 -0.14 2.11 -8.44
CA LYS A 73 -1.19 3.12 -8.30
C LYS A 73 -2.57 2.49 -8.33
N VAL A 74 -3.38 2.75 -7.31
CA VAL A 74 -4.78 2.33 -7.20
C VAL A 74 -5.64 3.54 -6.89
N LYS A 75 -6.30 4.11 -7.90
CA LYS A 75 -7.02 5.38 -7.76
C LYS A 75 -6.09 6.47 -7.21
N GLU A 76 -6.41 7.04 -6.06
CA GLU A 76 -5.61 8.05 -5.35
C GLU A 76 -4.60 7.45 -4.36
N TRP A 77 -4.61 6.13 -4.18
CA TRP A 77 -3.75 5.40 -3.28
C TRP A 77 -2.50 4.87 -3.98
N SER A 78 -1.42 4.73 -3.23
CA SER A 78 -0.22 4.02 -3.64
C SER A 78 -0.14 2.73 -2.84
N ALA A 79 -0.37 1.60 -3.51
CA ALA A 79 -0.24 0.28 -2.90
C ALA A 79 1.23 -0.12 -2.81
N TYR A 80 1.64 -0.76 -1.74
CA TYR A 80 2.92 -1.45 -1.63
C TYR A 80 2.76 -2.75 -0.86
N LYS A 81 3.73 -3.64 -1.00
CA LYS A 81 3.71 -4.95 -0.38
C LYS A 81 4.79 -5.03 0.68
N TRP A 82 4.45 -5.53 1.86
CA TRP A 82 5.38 -5.80 2.94
C TRP A 82 5.45 -7.31 3.21
N GLY A 83 6.69 -7.85 3.31
CA GLY A 83 6.93 -9.27 3.56
C GLY A 83 6.98 -10.12 2.27
N GLU A 84 7.73 -11.20 2.32
CA GLU A 84 7.92 -12.13 1.19
C GLU A 84 7.62 -13.59 1.53
N LEU A 85 7.61 -13.96 2.81
CA LEU A 85 7.43 -15.34 3.28
C LEU A 85 6.11 -15.46 4.05
N ASP A 86 5.27 -16.41 3.70
CA ASP A 86 4.06 -16.89 4.39
C ASP A 86 2.99 -15.87 4.84
N GLY A 87 3.13 -14.60 4.49
CA GLY A 87 2.18 -13.55 4.85
C GLY A 87 2.61 -12.23 4.24
N SER A 88 2.32 -12.02 2.97
CA SER A 88 2.48 -10.69 2.40
C SER A 88 1.30 -9.82 2.81
N TYR A 89 1.61 -8.67 3.36
CA TYR A 89 0.62 -7.65 3.65
C TYR A 89 0.65 -6.60 2.57
N TYR A 90 -0.53 -6.16 2.15
CA TYR A 90 -0.67 -5.06 1.21
C TYR A 90 -1.12 -3.82 1.97
N TYR A 91 -0.34 -2.76 1.85
CA TYR A 91 -0.60 -1.46 2.45
C TYR A 91 -0.91 -0.45 1.36
N PHE A 92 -1.78 0.47 1.67
CA PHE A 92 -2.22 1.53 0.77
C PHE A 92 -2.00 2.85 1.45
N LEU A 93 -1.20 3.70 0.81
CA LEU A 93 -0.86 5.03 1.30
C LEU A 93 -1.53 6.10 0.45
N LYS A 94 -2.01 7.14 1.11
CA LYS A 94 -2.59 8.31 0.47
C LYS A 94 -2.13 9.57 1.18
N LYS A 95 -1.69 10.56 0.43
CA LYS A 95 -1.44 11.90 0.95
C LYS A 95 -2.76 12.64 1.10
N ASP A 96 -3.02 13.20 2.28
CA ASP A 96 -4.20 14.01 2.58
C ASP A 96 -3.78 15.27 3.37
N GLY A 97 -3.70 16.40 2.67
CA GLY A 97 -3.11 17.62 3.23
C GLY A 97 -1.68 17.41 3.69
N ASP A 98 -1.39 17.64 4.96
CA ASP A 98 -0.07 17.43 5.57
C ASP A 98 0.09 16.02 6.15
N ASN A 99 -0.98 15.23 6.15
CA ASN A 99 -0.99 13.89 6.71
C ASN A 99 -0.71 12.82 5.63
N LEU A 100 -0.26 11.67 6.09
CA LEU A 100 -0.19 10.43 5.35
C LEU A 100 -1.19 9.45 5.96
N LEU A 101 -2.14 9.00 5.15
CA LEU A 101 -3.11 7.99 5.54
C LEU A 101 -2.61 6.62 5.13
N GLU A 102 -2.77 5.63 5.98
CA GLU A 102 -2.47 4.23 5.69
C GLU A 102 -3.67 3.34 6.00
N VAL A 103 -3.90 2.36 5.13
CA VAL A 103 -4.83 1.27 5.37
C VAL A 103 -4.20 -0.05 4.91
N THR A 104 -4.38 -1.09 5.70
CA THR A 104 -3.97 -2.45 5.35
C THR A 104 -5.11 -3.17 4.65
N ALA A 105 -4.79 -3.93 3.61
CA ALA A 105 -5.78 -4.81 2.99
C ALA A 105 -6.26 -5.85 4.03
N PRO A 106 -7.54 -6.22 3.99
CA PRO A 106 -8.06 -7.27 4.87
C PRO A 106 -7.36 -8.60 4.66
N ASP A 107 -7.32 -9.42 5.70
CA ASP A 107 -6.81 -10.79 5.61
C ASP A 107 -7.53 -11.57 4.52
N GLY A 108 -6.76 -12.25 3.67
CA GLY A 108 -7.30 -13.01 2.55
C GLY A 108 -7.83 -12.17 1.39
N TRP A 109 -7.45 -10.89 1.31
CA TRP A 109 -7.81 -10.03 0.19
C TRP A 109 -7.41 -10.66 -1.15
N ASP A 110 -8.36 -10.69 -2.08
CA ASP A 110 -8.27 -11.36 -3.38
C ASP A 110 -7.61 -10.52 -4.49
N GLY A 111 -7.24 -9.27 -4.19
CA GLY A 111 -6.71 -8.32 -5.17
C GLY A 111 -7.77 -7.62 -6.03
N ILE A 112 -9.05 -7.82 -5.77
CA ILE A 112 -10.15 -7.33 -6.61
C ILE A 112 -11.00 -6.28 -5.89
N ASP A 113 -11.43 -6.57 -4.66
CA ASP A 113 -12.29 -5.67 -3.89
C ASP A 113 -11.46 -4.62 -3.15
N TYR A 114 -11.62 -3.37 -3.55
CA TYR A 114 -10.98 -2.20 -2.93
C TYR A 114 -11.97 -1.38 -2.08
N SER A 115 -13.09 -1.96 -1.64
CA SER A 115 -14.10 -1.25 -0.85
C SER A 115 -13.55 -0.75 0.50
N PHE A 116 -12.56 -1.44 1.07
CA PHE A 116 -11.89 -1.04 2.31
C PHE A 116 -11.14 0.31 2.19
N LEU A 117 -10.75 0.73 0.98
CA LEU A 117 -10.15 2.05 0.75
C LEU A 117 -11.13 3.21 0.99
N ASN A 118 -12.42 2.94 1.10
CA ASN A 118 -13.44 3.92 1.46
C ASN A 118 -13.83 3.84 2.95
N SER A 119 -13.15 3.00 3.73
CA SER A 119 -13.30 2.94 5.18
C SER A 119 -12.93 4.29 5.81
N SER A 120 -13.43 4.54 7.01
CA SER A 120 -13.00 5.66 7.85
C SER A 120 -11.91 5.26 8.87
N GLU A 121 -11.46 4.02 8.80
CA GLU A 121 -10.44 3.46 9.72
C GLU A 121 -9.07 3.49 9.04
N TYR A 122 -8.43 4.65 9.07
CA TYR A 122 -7.06 4.83 8.59
C TYR A 122 -6.13 5.05 9.77
N SER A 123 -4.90 4.52 9.66
CA SER A 123 -3.79 5.07 10.43
C SER A 123 -3.43 6.43 9.85
N VAL A 124 -3.24 7.42 10.69
CA VAL A 124 -2.94 8.80 10.30
C VAL A 124 -1.58 9.15 10.84
N TYR A 125 -0.68 9.55 9.95
CA TYR A 125 0.68 9.97 10.31
C TYR A 125 0.88 11.42 9.93
N GLU A 126 1.52 12.17 10.83
CA GLU A 126 2.02 13.51 10.56
C GLU A 126 3.48 13.47 10.08
N LYS A 127 3.88 14.47 9.33
CA LYS A 127 5.25 14.56 8.82
C LYS A 127 6.18 15.15 9.86
N CYS A 128 7.20 14.39 10.27
CA CYS A 128 8.21 14.83 11.21
C CYS A 128 9.40 15.50 10.51
N GLU A 129 9.97 16.54 11.15
CA GLU A 129 11.16 17.20 10.65
C GLU A 129 12.43 16.37 10.86
N SER A 130 12.44 15.54 11.90
CA SER A 130 13.56 14.68 12.26
C SER A 130 13.07 13.37 12.87
N ILE A 131 13.94 12.39 12.93
CA ILE A 131 13.68 11.16 13.68
C ILE A 131 13.55 11.54 15.18
N PRO A 132 12.49 11.10 15.87
CA PRO A 132 12.33 11.33 17.29
C PRO A 132 13.58 11.00 18.10
N SER A 133 13.84 11.77 19.16
CA SER A 133 15.12 11.78 19.86
C SER A 133 15.53 10.41 20.44
N VAL A 134 14.57 9.60 20.82
CA VAL A 134 14.82 8.24 21.32
C VAL A 134 15.55 7.37 20.28
N PHE A 135 15.16 7.49 19.00
CA PHE A 135 15.79 6.74 17.92
C PHE A 135 17.16 7.31 17.52
N GLN A 136 17.40 8.59 17.77
CA GLN A 136 18.72 9.20 17.57
C GLN A 136 19.77 8.62 18.53
N ILE A 137 19.36 8.22 19.75
CA ILE A 137 20.24 7.59 20.74
C ILE A 137 20.64 6.17 20.30
N ILE A 138 19.73 5.46 19.61
CA ILE A 138 19.96 4.06 19.17
C ILE A 138 20.74 4.01 17.86
N TYR A 139 20.56 4.97 16.97
CA TYR A 139 21.08 4.95 15.61
C TYR A 139 21.92 6.17 15.23
N GLY A 140 22.11 7.12 16.14
CA GLY A 140 22.82 8.35 15.89
C GLY A 140 24.26 8.29 16.40
N GLU A 141 25.21 8.28 15.50
CA GLU A 141 26.47 9.00 15.65
C GLU A 141 26.36 10.32 14.89
#